data_41f082add578a408c8316e6257a9579e
#
_entry.id   41f082add578a408c8316e6257a9579e
#
_cell.length_a   1.000
_cell.length_b   1.000
_cell.length_c   1.000
_cell.angle_alpha   90.00
_cell.angle_beta   90.00
_cell.angle_gamma   90.00
#
_symmetry.space_group_name_H-M   'P 1'
#
loop_
_entity.id
_entity.type
_entity.pdbx_description
1 polymer ?
#
loop_
_entity_poly.entity_id
_entity_poly.type
_entity_poly.pdbx_seq_one_letter_code
_entity_poly.pdbx_strand_id
1 'polypeptide(L)'
;PSYAVKNFLTRLEKQQLPLHSAIIMRHGKICAETYYAPYNKDSLHRMFSITKSFVSMAIGCLAEEGKLKLDDKIVDYFPEKQPESGTYKYTAMLTIRDMLKMKTCHTKTTYKNPGVTDWVGSFFTTKPTHVPGTVFSYDTSSTHVLGALVEKLSGMTILDYLRSKGLDELGFSKDAHILTDPQGIEMGGSGMCASSRDILLMMMLIKGDGALNGRQYFPKDYVKAAKSLQSDTYGKQGTFEEMQGYGYQI
;
A
#
# COMPACT_ATOMS: atom_id res chain seq x y z
N PRO A 1 -21.62 -20.04 -12.98
CA PRO A 1 -21.80 -20.67 -14.29
C PRO A 1 -20.86 -20.01 -15.31
N SER A 2 -20.30 -20.79 -16.24
CA SER A 2 -19.33 -20.29 -17.25
C SER A 2 -19.92 -19.19 -18.16
N TYR A 3 -21.21 -19.20 -18.40
CA TYR A 3 -21.88 -18.15 -19.17
C TYR A 3 -21.79 -16.75 -18.47
N ALA A 4 -21.84 -16.70 -17.15
CA ALA A 4 -21.76 -15.44 -16.42
C ALA A 4 -20.36 -14.81 -16.54
N VAL A 5 -19.31 -15.63 -16.48
CA VAL A 5 -17.92 -15.21 -16.73
C VAL A 5 -17.76 -14.70 -18.16
N LYS A 6 -18.24 -15.48 -19.15
CA LYS A 6 -18.21 -15.08 -20.56
C LYS A 6 -18.95 -13.76 -20.79
N ASN A 7 -20.16 -13.62 -20.26
CA ASN A 7 -20.95 -12.39 -20.38
C ASN A 7 -20.24 -11.18 -19.75
N PHE A 8 -19.62 -11.38 -18.57
CA PHE A 8 -18.83 -10.31 -17.92
C PHE A 8 -17.67 -9.84 -18.79
N LEU A 9 -16.83 -10.76 -19.26
CA LEU A 9 -15.70 -10.43 -20.13
C LEU A 9 -16.14 -9.76 -21.44
N THR A 10 -17.19 -10.32 -22.10
CA THR A 10 -17.75 -9.72 -23.32
C THR A 10 -18.29 -8.29 -23.07
N ARG A 11 -18.88 -8.02 -21.89
CA ARG A 11 -19.32 -6.64 -21.56
C ARG A 11 -18.16 -5.69 -21.40
N LEU A 12 -17.05 -6.10 -20.75
CA LEU A 12 -15.84 -5.30 -20.63
C LEU A 12 -15.26 -4.96 -22.00
N GLU A 13 -15.18 -5.94 -22.91
CA GLU A 13 -14.71 -5.74 -24.29
C GLU A 13 -15.62 -4.78 -25.07
N LYS A 14 -16.93 -4.95 -25.00
CA LYS A 14 -17.91 -4.07 -25.65
C LYS A 14 -17.85 -2.62 -25.17
N GLN A 15 -17.44 -2.41 -23.92
CA GLN A 15 -17.25 -1.07 -23.37
C GLN A 15 -15.89 -0.44 -23.78
N GLN A 16 -15.08 -1.12 -24.58
CA GLN A 16 -13.76 -0.69 -25.04
C GLN A 16 -12.84 -0.20 -23.93
N LEU A 17 -12.94 -0.83 -22.74
CA LEU A 17 -12.08 -0.53 -21.62
C LEU A 17 -10.64 -0.97 -21.94
N PRO A 18 -9.62 -0.17 -21.61
CA PRO A 18 -8.22 -0.51 -21.85
C PRO A 18 -7.73 -1.54 -20.82
N LEU A 19 -8.20 -2.76 -20.94
CA LEU A 19 -7.87 -3.85 -20.02
C LEU A 19 -6.53 -4.48 -20.39
N HIS A 20 -5.70 -4.76 -19.38
CA HIS A 20 -4.47 -5.54 -19.53
C HIS A 20 -4.72 -7.02 -19.26
N SER A 21 -5.51 -7.32 -18.25
CA SER A 21 -5.86 -8.68 -17.85
C SER A 21 -7.16 -8.71 -17.05
N ALA A 22 -7.75 -9.90 -16.94
CA ALA A 22 -8.80 -10.18 -15.97
C ALA A 22 -8.59 -11.58 -15.40
N ILE A 23 -8.56 -11.69 -14.07
CA ILE A 23 -8.48 -12.96 -13.36
C ILE A 23 -9.69 -13.06 -12.43
N ILE A 24 -10.45 -14.15 -12.54
CA ILE A 24 -11.60 -14.43 -11.68
C ILE A 24 -11.32 -15.67 -10.87
N MET A 25 -11.38 -15.51 -9.55
CA MET A 25 -11.18 -16.61 -8.61
C MET A 25 -12.46 -16.88 -7.81
N ARG A 26 -12.77 -18.15 -7.60
CA ARG A 26 -13.88 -18.60 -6.76
C ARG A 26 -13.45 -19.81 -5.94
N HIS A 27 -13.78 -19.81 -4.64
CA HIS A 27 -13.44 -20.90 -3.72
C HIS A 27 -11.95 -21.30 -3.75
N GLY A 28 -11.06 -20.32 -3.84
CA GLY A 28 -9.61 -20.54 -3.89
C GLY A 28 -9.05 -21.06 -5.23
N LYS A 29 -9.89 -21.16 -6.27
CA LYS A 29 -9.49 -21.64 -7.61
C LYS A 29 -9.72 -20.56 -8.66
N ILE A 30 -8.78 -20.39 -9.57
CA ILE A 30 -8.93 -19.52 -10.74
C ILE A 30 -9.96 -20.18 -11.67
N CYS A 31 -11.07 -19.47 -11.92
CA CYS A 31 -12.15 -19.92 -12.79
C CYS A 31 -12.02 -19.36 -14.22
N ALA A 32 -11.39 -18.20 -14.36
CA ALA A 32 -11.09 -17.59 -15.64
C ALA A 32 -9.84 -16.71 -15.49
N GLU A 33 -9.07 -16.68 -16.55
CA GLU A 33 -7.86 -15.85 -16.65
C GLU A 33 -7.70 -15.48 -18.12
N THR A 34 -7.58 -14.18 -18.41
CA THR A 34 -7.38 -13.66 -19.75
C THR A 34 -6.42 -12.48 -19.74
N TYR A 35 -5.71 -12.31 -20.82
CA TYR A 35 -4.75 -11.22 -21.06
C TYR A 35 -5.04 -10.60 -22.41
N TYR A 36 -4.97 -9.28 -22.52
CA TYR A 36 -5.26 -8.52 -23.72
C TYR A 36 -3.95 -8.02 -24.34
N ALA A 37 -3.78 -8.24 -25.64
CA ALA A 37 -2.56 -7.81 -26.34
C ALA A 37 -2.28 -6.32 -26.10
N PRO A 38 -1.02 -5.93 -25.86
CA PRO A 38 0.22 -6.73 -25.97
C PRO A 38 0.60 -7.52 -24.70
N TYR A 39 -0.23 -7.56 -23.67
CA TYR A 39 0.06 -8.15 -22.36
C TYR A 39 -0.14 -9.66 -22.32
N ASN A 40 0.59 -10.31 -21.43
CA ASN A 40 0.51 -11.74 -21.13
C ASN A 40 0.63 -12.01 -19.63
N LYS A 41 0.65 -13.26 -19.20
CA LYS A 41 0.68 -13.66 -17.78
C LYS A 41 1.94 -13.20 -17.01
N ASP A 42 3.02 -12.98 -17.74
CA ASP A 42 4.32 -12.60 -17.16
C ASP A 42 4.57 -11.07 -17.25
N SER A 43 3.65 -10.34 -17.89
CA SER A 43 3.77 -8.88 -18.00
C SER A 43 3.68 -8.21 -16.65
N LEU A 44 4.68 -7.40 -16.33
CA LEU A 44 4.64 -6.55 -15.15
C LEU A 44 3.87 -5.26 -15.45
N HIS A 45 3.00 -4.89 -14.53
CA HIS A 45 2.22 -3.67 -14.59
C HIS A 45 2.62 -2.76 -13.44
N ARG A 46 2.73 -1.47 -13.70
CA ARG A 46 2.87 -0.50 -12.61
C ARG A 46 1.55 -0.43 -11.84
N MET A 47 1.59 -0.86 -10.60
CA MET A 47 0.41 -1.05 -9.75
C MET A 47 -0.04 0.21 -9.02
N PHE A 48 0.71 1.32 -9.17
CA PHE A 48 0.41 2.59 -8.50
C PHE A 48 0.05 2.36 -7.03
N SER A 49 -1.11 2.86 -6.61
CA SER A 49 -1.50 2.86 -5.19
C SER A 49 -1.79 1.49 -4.58
N ILE A 50 -1.90 0.43 -5.37
CA ILE A 50 -1.94 -0.94 -4.82
C ILE A 50 -0.65 -1.25 -4.04
N THR A 51 0.48 -0.59 -4.36
CA THR A 51 1.74 -0.65 -3.59
C THR A 51 1.51 -0.40 -2.09
N LYS A 52 0.58 0.49 -1.74
CA LYS A 52 0.29 0.86 -0.35
C LYS A 52 -0.13 -0.32 0.52
N SER A 53 -0.88 -1.26 -0.04
CA SER A 53 -1.29 -2.46 0.69
C SER A 53 -0.09 -3.35 1.03
N PHE A 54 0.92 -3.40 0.18
CA PHE A 54 2.18 -4.11 0.47
C PHE A 54 2.93 -3.44 1.64
N VAL A 55 3.07 -2.12 1.63
CA VAL A 55 3.68 -1.37 2.75
C VAL A 55 2.91 -1.59 4.04
N SER A 56 1.57 -1.57 3.98
CA SER A 56 0.74 -1.87 5.15
C SER A 56 1.06 -3.25 5.74
N MET A 57 1.13 -4.29 4.91
CA MET A 57 1.47 -5.64 5.39
C MET A 57 2.87 -5.69 6.01
N ALA A 58 3.85 -4.99 5.42
CA ALA A 58 5.20 -4.90 5.98
C ALA A 58 5.21 -4.21 7.35
N ILE A 59 4.47 -3.11 7.53
CA ILE A 59 4.30 -2.45 8.84
C ILE A 59 3.68 -3.40 9.86
N GLY A 60 2.67 -4.18 9.45
CA GLY A 60 2.07 -5.20 10.32
C GLY A 60 3.07 -6.25 10.80
N CYS A 61 3.95 -6.71 9.92
CA CYS A 61 5.01 -7.65 10.29
C CYS A 61 6.03 -7.03 11.26
N LEU A 62 6.45 -5.79 11.04
CA LEU A 62 7.35 -5.08 11.97
C LEU A 62 6.73 -4.87 13.34
N ALA A 63 5.42 -4.61 13.39
CA ALA A 63 4.70 -4.48 14.66
C ALA A 63 4.64 -5.81 15.43
N GLU A 64 4.39 -6.93 14.74
CA GLU A 64 4.39 -8.27 15.33
C GLU A 64 5.79 -8.67 15.84
N GLU A 65 6.84 -8.25 15.14
CA GLU A 65 8.24 -8.44 15.55
C GLU A 65 8.65 -7.53 16.72
N GLY A 66 7.77 -6.65 17.18
CA GLY A 66 8.05 -5.70 18.26
C GLY A 66 9.04 -4.59 17.89
N LYS A 67 9.32 -4.39 16.59
CA LYS A 67 10.24 -3.35 16.10
C LYS A 67 9.60 -1.95 16.09
N LEU A 68 8.29 -1.88 16.13
CA LEU A 68 7.51 -0.64 16.26
C LEU A 68 6.17 -0.93 16.95
N LYS A 69 5.53 0.13 17.45
CA LYS A 69 4.12 0.13 17.85
C LYS A 69 3.35 1.09 16.94
N LEU A 70 2.10 0.76 16.60
CA LEU A 70 1.31 1.62 15.72
C LEU A 70 1.07 3.02 16.31
N ASP A 71 1.15 3.17 17.63
CA ASP A 71 0.96 4.43 18.33
C ASP A 71 2.28 5.20 18.57
N ASP A 72 3.41 4.67 18.11
CA ASP A 72 4.69 5.37 18.13
C ASP A 72 4.65 6.60 17.22
N LYS A 73 5.40 7.64 17.61
CA LYS A 73 5.50 8.88 16.83
C LYS A 73 6.49 8.68 15.68
N ILE A 74 6.05 9.00 14.46
CA ILE A 74 6.91 8.82 13.28
C ILE A 74 8.19 9.65 13.35
N VAL A 75 8.16 10.81 14.01
CA VAL A 75 9.32 11.70 14.18
C VAL A 75 10.47 11.04 14.94
N ASP A 76 10.17 10.11 15.85
CA ASP A 76 11.18 9.41 16.66
C ASP A 76 12.06 8.47 15.81
N TYR A 77 11.55 8.04 14.66
CA TYR A 77 12.27 7.21 13.71
C TYR A 77 13.08 7.98 12.67
N PHE A 78 12.82 9.29 12.51
CA PHE A 78 13.47 10.15 11.51
C PHE A 78 13.96 11.48 12.12
N PRO A 79 14.78 11.44 13.21
CA PRO A 79 15.30 12.66 13.82
C PRO A 79 16.13 13.48 12.83
N GLU A 80 16.83 12.82 11.90
CA GLU A 80 17.67 13.44 10.87
C GLU A 80 16.89 14.17 9.76
N LYS A 81 15.57 13.94 9.67
CA LYS A 81 14.70 14.56 8.65
C LYS A 81 13.90 15.75 9.19
N GLN A 82 14.09 16.09 10.48
CA GLN A 82 13.37 17.21 11.07
C GLN A 82 13.92 18.56 10.57
N PRO A 83 13.05 19.60 10.46
CA PRO A 83 13.51 20.95 10.12
C PRO A 83 14.52 21.48 11.14
N GLU A 84 15.53 22.25 10.70
CA GLU A 84 16.51 22.90 11.59
C GLU A 84 15.82 23.82 12.62
N SER A 85 14.67 24.41 12.26
CA SER A 85 13.85 25.24 13.16
C SER A 85 13.10 24.45 14.23
N GLY A 86 13.26 23.13 14.25
CA GLY A 86 12.54 22.21 15.14
C GLY A 86 11.30 21.59 14.52
N THR A 87 10.86 20.49 15.12
CA THR A 87 9.71 19.71 14.65
C THR A 87 8.41 20.51 14.79
N TYR A 88 7.60 20.55 13.74
CA TYR A 88 6.28 21.16 13.82
C TYR A 88 5.37 20.43 14.81
N LYS A 89 4.59 21.21 15.59
CA LYS A 89 3.71 20.68 16.64
C LYS A 89 2.83 19.50 16.17
N TYR A 90 2.18 19.62 15.02
CA TYR A 90 1.30 18.56 14.54
C TYR A 90 2.07 17.37 13.97
N THR A 91 3.23 17.59 13.36
CA THR A 91 4.10 16.49 12.91
C THR A 91 4.63 15.70 14.11
N ALA A 92 4.97 16.37 15.23
CA ALA A 92 5.39 15.72 16.48
C ALA A 92 4.28 14.84 17.12
N MET A 93 3.02 15.09 16.81
CA MET A 93 1.89 14.31 17.33
C MET A 93 1.56 13.10 16.48
N LEU A 94 2.04 13.05 15.23
CA LEU A 94 1.64 12.08 14.22
C LEU A 94 2.11 10.67 14.57
N THR A 95 1.17 9.72 14.59
CA THR A 95 1.45 8.30 14.84
C THR A 95 1.53 7.52 13.52
N ILE A 96 2.20 6.36 13.55
CA ILE A 96 2.19 5.38 12.45
C ILE A 96 0.75 4.98 12.12
N ARG A 97 -0.11 4.80 13.12
CA ARG A 97 -1.54 4.51 12.96
C ARG A 97 -2.28 5.60 12.19
N ASP A 98 -2.02 6.88 12.46
CA ASP A 98 -2.64 7.98 11.72
C ASP A 98 -2.22 7.96 10.25
N MET A 99 -0.97 7.62 9.97
CA MET A 99 -0.45 7.49 8.60
C MET A 99 -1.12 6.33 7.86
N LEU A 100 -1.27 5.16 8.49
CA LEU A 100 -1.98 4.01 7.92
C LEU A 100 -3.44 4.34 7.59
N LYS A 101 -4.08 5.16 8.41
CA LYS A 101 -5.48 5.61 8.24
C LYS A 101 -5.67 6.75 7.25
N MET A 102 -4.62 7.27 6.62
CA MET A 102 -4.67 8.50 5.82
C MET A 102 -5.25 9.70 6.60
N LYS A 103 -4.95 9.78 7.90
CA LYS A 103 -5.30 10.90 8.79
C LYS A 103 -4.04 11.61 9.28
N THR A 104 -3.15 11.97 8.35
CA THR A 104 -1.92 12.70 8.65
C THR A 104 -2.22 14.17 9.01
N CYS A 105 -1.20 15.00 9.08
CA CYS A 105 -1.34 16.45 9.24
C CYS A 105 -1.22 17.23 7.91
N HIS A 106 -1.18 16.54 6.78
CA HIS A 106 -1.07 17.10 5.43
C HIS A 106 -2.32 16.83 4.60
N THR A 107 -2.67 17.78 3.72
CA THR A 107 -3.84 17.68 2.82
C THR A 107 -3.50 17.11 1.45
N LYS A 108 -2.22 16.95 1.14
CA LYS A 108 -1.74 16.47 -0.17
C LYS A 108 -0.32 15.92 -0.07
N THR A 109 0.08 15.14 -1.07
CA THR A 109 1.43 14.60 -1.21
C THR A 109 2.48 15.70 -1.24
N THR A 110 3.47 15.65 -0.34
CA THR A 110 4.43 16.72 -0.07
C THR A 110 5.54 16.85 -1.12
N TYR A 111 5.95 15.74 -1.75
CA TYR A 111 7.06 15.72 -2.71
C TYR A 111 6.66 16.01 -4.17
N LYS A 112 5.41 16.43 -4.42
CA LYS A 112 4.97 16.74 -5.81
C LYS A 112 5.52 18.04 -6.37
N ASN A 113 6.14 18.88 -5.54
CA ASN A 113 6.73 20.11 -6.03
C ASN A 113 7.98 19.83 -6.87
N PRO A 114 8.17 20.52 -8.01
CA PRO A 114 9.37 20.36 -8.83
C PRO A 114 10.65 20.60 -8.03
N GLY A 115 11.66 19.74 -8.25
CA GLY A 115 12.97 19.87 -7.59
C GLY A 115 13.09 19.21 -6.22
N VAL A 116 12.04 18.65 -5.67
CA VAL A 116 12.12 17.86 -4.43
C VAL A 116 12.78 16.51 -4.71
N THR A 117 13.98 16.31 -4.17
CA THR A 117 14.75 15.07 -4.30
C THR A 117 14.70 14.23 -3.02
N ASP A 118 14.58 14.82 -1.86
CA ASP A 118 14.36 14.14 -0.57
C ASP A 118 12.84 14.02 -0.31
N TRP A 119 12.26 12.93 -0.79
CA TRP A 119 10.82 12.73 -0.65
C TRP A 119 10.40 12.46 0.80
N VAL A 120 11.21 11.72 1.54
CA VAL A 120 10.98 11.47 2.98
C VAL A 120 11.11 12.77 3.77
N GLY A 121 12.20 13.52 3.58
CA GLY A 121 12.42 14.81 4.26
C GLY A 121 11.33 15.83 3.96
N SER A 122 10.79 15.83 2.72
CA SER A 122 9.70 16.74 2.34
C SER A 122 8.46 16.59 3.23
N PHE A 123 8.19 15.39 3.73
CA PHE A 123 7.08 15.12 4.62
C PHE A 123 7.23 15.84 5.98
N PHE A 124 8.43 15.85 6.52
CA PHE A 124 8.73 16.48 7.84
C PHE A 124 8.93 18.00 7.72
N THR A 125 9.44 18.47 6.59
CA THR A 125 9.72 19.89 6.35
C THR A 125 8.54 20.69 5.82
N THR A 126 7.50 20.02 5.29
CA THR A 126 6.26 20.68 4.87
C THR A 126 5.44 21.11 6.09
N LYS A 127 5.04 22.39 6.13
CA LYS A 127 4.20 22.91 7.22
C LYS A 127 2.87 22.18 7.30
N PRO A 128 2.53 21.58 8.47
CA PRO A 128 1.29 20.87 8.65
C PRO A 128 0.07 21.82 8.67
N THR A 129 -1.09 21.32 8.25
CA THR A 129 -2.31 22.13 8.11
C THR A 129 -3.35 21.84 9.18
N HIS A 130 -3.33 20.66 9.80
CA HIS A 130 -4.34 20.25 10.80
C HIS A 130 -3.80 19.20 11.77
N VAL A 131 -4.55 18.93 12.83
CA VAL A 131 -4.19 17.94 13.85
C VAL A 131 -4.30 16.52 13.27
N PRO A 132 -3.27 15.65 13.44
CA PRO A 132 -3.35 14.26 13.00
C PRO A 132 -4.54 13.53 13.63
N GLY A 133 -5.06 12.54 12.93
CA GLY A 133 -6.20 11.74 13.36
C GLY A 133 -7.58 12.39 13.14
N THR A 134 -7.64 13.68 12.77
CA THR A 134 -8.92 14.41 12.67
C THR A 134 -9.53 14.44 11.27
N VAL A 135 -8.72 14.53 10.23
CA VAL A 135 -9.17 14.68 8.83
C VAL A 135 -8.61 13.56 7.97
N PHE A 136 -9.48 12.84 7.27
CA PHE A 136 -9.05 11.94 6.21
C PHE A 136 -8.60 12.74 5.00
N SER A 137 -7.35 12.55 4.58
CA SER A 137 -6.80 13.12 3.36
C SER A 137 -5.85 12.12 2.71
N TYR A 138 -6.20 11.67 1.50
CA TYR A 138 -5.38 10.71 0.79
C TYR A 138 -4.02 11.33 0.43
N ASP A 139 -2.98 10.85 1.08
CA ASP A 139 -1.62 11.38 0.99
C ASP A 139 -0.62 10.27 0.68
N THR A 140 -0.09 10.27 -0.55
CA THR A 140 0.89 9.28 -0.99
C THR A 140 2.24 9.41 -0.30
N SER A 141 2.61 10.62 0.17
CA SER A 141 3.88 10.82 0.88
C SER A 141 3.91 10.11 2.23
N SER A 142 2.77 10.01 2.93
CA SER A 142 2.71 9.26 4.18
C SER A 142 3.07 7.79 4.00
N THR A 143 2.58 7.15 2.94
CA THR A 143 2.92 5.75 2.66
C THR A 143 4.37 5.59 2.20
N HIS A 144 4.91 6.57 1.47
CA HIS A 144 6.33 6.56 1.12
C HIS A 144 7.22 6.61 2.38
N VAL A 145 6.89 7.46 3.35
CA VAL A 145 7.58 7.51 4.66
C VAL A 145 7.43 6.19 5.43
N LEU A 146 6.23 5.55 5.41
CA LEU A 146 6.06 4.22 5.99
C LEU A 146 6.92 3.16 5.28
N GLY A 147 7.09 3.26 3.95
CA GLY A 147 8.02 2.42 3.19
C GLY A 147 9.47 2.62 3.64
N ALA A 148 9.91 3.87 3.75
CA ALA A 148 11.25 4.21 4.26
C ALA A 148 11.46 3.70 5.71
N LEU A 149 10.39 3.71 6.54
CA LEU A 149 10.43 3.11 7.88
C LEU A 149 10.64 1.60 7.82
N VAL A 150 10.00 0.90 6.87
CA VAL A 150 10.23 -0.54 6.66
C VAL A 150 11.69 -0.79 6.33
N GLU A 151 12.27 -0.06 5.38
CA GLU A 151 13.68 -0.21 5.00
C GLU A 151 14.61 0.07 6.19
N LYS A 152 14.34 1.15 6.93
CA LYS A 152 15.16 1.55 8.10
C LYS A 152 15.17 0.49 9.20
N LEU A 153 14.02 -0.11 9.53
CA LEU A 153 13.89 -1.06 10.64
C LEU A 153 14.24 -2.50 10.25
N SER A 154 14.07 -2.85 8.99
CA SER A 154 14.38 -4.20 8.50
C SER A 154 15.81 -4.35 7.99
N GLY A 155 16.42 -3.26 7.52
CA GLY A 155 17.66 -3.27 6.76
C GLY A 155 17.53 -3.85 5.35
N MET A 156 16.32 -4.02 4.85
CA MET A 156 15.97 -4.58 3.54
C MET A 156 15.06 -3.61 2.78
N THR A 157 15.00 -3.75 1.44
CA THR A 157 13.95 -3.08 0.67
C THR A 157 12.56 -3.55 1.10
N ILE A 158 11.51 -2.81 0.81
CA ILE A 158 10.13 -3.19 1.18
C ILE A 158 9.80 -4.57 0.61
N LEU A 159 10.14 -4.80 -0.65
CA LEU A 159 9.79 -6.05 -1.32
C LEU A 159 10.64 -7.23 -0.81
N ASP A 160 11.95 -7.05 -0.58
CA ASP A 160 12.80 -8.09 -0.01
C ASP A 160 12.37 -8.46 1.42
N TYR A 161 11.96 -7.47 2.21
CA TYR A 161 11.41 -7.75 3.53
C TYR A 161 10.15 -8.61 3.45
N LEU A 162 9.22 -8.30 2.53
CA LEU A 162 8.02 -9.11 2.33
C LEU A 162 8.33 -10.50 1.75
N ARG A 163 9.33 -10.62 0.87
CA ARG A 163 9.83 -11.92 0.38
C ARG A 163 10.35 -12.77 1.53
N SER A 164 11.08 -12.17 2.48
CA SER A 164 11.55 -12.87 3.68
C SER A 164 10.41 -13.41 4.56
N LYS A 165 9.18 -12.89 4.40
CA LYS A 165 7.95 -13.39 5.07
C LYS A 165 7.29 -14.54 4.31
N GLY A 166 7.86 -14.98 3.19
CA GLY A 166 7.45 -16.16 2.46
C GLY A 166 6.68 -15.91 1.16
N LEU A 167 6.71 -14.70 0.60
CA LEU A 167 6.05 -14.44 -0.68
C LEU A 167 6.63 -15.30 -1.81
N ASP A 168 7.93 -15.56 -1.81
CA ASP A 168 8.59 -16.40 -2.82
C ASP A 168 8.11 -17.85 -2.79
N GLU A 169 7.84 -18.39 -1.60
CA GLU A 169 7.27 -19.74 -1.43
C GLU A 169 5.87 -19.87 -2.04
N LEU A 170 5.15 -18.77 -2.15
CA LEU A 170 3.83 -18.69 -2.75
C LEU A 170 3.88 -18.47 -4.27
N GLY A 171 5.08 -18.39 -4.85
CA GLY A 171 5.27 -18.18 -6.28
C GLY A 171 5.15 -16.73 -6.74
N PHE A 172 5.39 -15.76 -5.85
CA PHE A 172 5.48 -14.34 -6.22
C PHE A 172 6.60 -14.17 -7.27
N SER A 173 6.32 -13.37 -8.32
CA SER A 173 7.24 -13.20 -9.44
C SER A 173 8.62 -12.70 -8.99
N LYS A 174 9.66 -13.33 -9.47
CA LYS A 174 11.05 -12.90 -9.20
C LYS A 174 11.39 -11.57 -9.87
N ASP A 175 10.71 -11.25 -10.97
CA ASP A 175 10.92 -10.01 -11.72
C ASP A 175 10.12 -8.82 -11.13
N ALA A 176 9.19 -9.08 -10.20
CA ALA A 176 8.49 -8.03 -9.48
C ALA A 176 9.47 -7.17 -8.68
N HIS A 177 9.29 -5.85 -8.75
CA HIS A 177 10.15 -4.87 -8.10
C HIS A 177 9.36 -3.61 -7.74
N ILE A 178 9.94 -2.78 -6.89
CA ILE A 178 9.39 -1.45 -6.58
C ILE A 178 10.37 -0.40 -7.11
N LEU A 179 9.87 0.54 -7.91
CA LEU A 179 10.66 1.70 -8.38
C LEU A 179 11.13 2.53 -7.20
N THR A 180 12.27 3.19 -7.33
CA THR A 180 12.86 4.01 -6.27
C THR A 180 12.63 5.51 -6.48
N ASP A 181 12.67 6.27 -5.40
CA ASP A 181 12.75 7.72 -5.40
C ASP A 181 14.17 8.20 -5.78
N PRO A 182 14.41 9.52 -5.89
CA PRO A 182 15.75 10.04 -6.24
C PRO A 182 16.86 9.70 -5.23
N GLN A 183 16.53 9.26 -4.02
CA GLN A 183 17.50 8.83 -3.00
C GLN A 183 17.69 7.31 -2.95
N GLY A 184 17.01 6.55 -3.82
CA GLY A 184 17.10 5.10 -3.89
C GLY A 184 16.16 4.36 -2.95
N ILE A 185 15.27 5.05 -2.25
CA ILE A 185 14.25 4.44 -1.38
C ILE A 185 13.09 3.93 -2.24
N GLU A 186 12.62 2.72 -2.01
CA GLU A 186 11.48 2.17 -2.74
C GLU A 186 10.23 3.05 -2.59
N MET A 187 9.58 3.36 -3.72
CA MET A 187 8.38 4.22 -3.78
C MET A 187 7.17 3.49 -3.18
N GLY A 188 7.14 3.37 -1.85
CA GLY A 188 6.09 2.66 -1.11
C GLY A 188 4.66 3.10 -1.41
N GLY A 189 4.48 4.34 -1.90
CA GLY A 189 3.17 4.88 -2.23
C GLY A 189 2.64 4.50 -3.61
N SER A 190 3.50 4.05 -4.59
CA SER A 190 3.07 3.90 -5.99
C SER A 190 4.03 3.15 -6.92
N GLY A 191 5.13 2.60 -6.41
CA GLY A 191 6.25 2.13 -7.26
C GLY A 191 6.18 0.66 -7.68
N MET A 192 5.30 -0.16 -7.12
CA MET A 192 5.24 -1.59 -7.42
C MET A 192 5.00 -1.86 -8.90
N CYS A 193 5.87 -2.69 -9.47
CA CYS A 193 5.74 -3.33 -10.78
C CYS A 193 5.59 -4.84 -10.54
N ALA A 194 4.44 -5.39 -10.84
CA ALA A 194 4.12 -6.79 -10.53
C ALA A 194 3.18 -7.38 -11.58
N SER A 195 3.08 -8.70 -11.64
CA SER A 195 2.12 -9.39 -12.49
C SER A 195 0.70 -9.36 -11.89
N SER A 196 -0.29 -9.60 -12.70
CA SER A 196 -1.68 -9.73 -12.23
C SER A 196 -1.85 -10.86 -11.22
N ARG A 197 -1.08 -11.94 -11.34
CA ARG A 197 -1.09 -13.05 -10.38
C ARG A 197 -0.46 -12.68 -9.04
N ASP A 198 0.57 -11.84 -9.02
CA ASP A 198 1.18 -11.34 -7.78
C ASP A 198 0.17 -10.53 -6.95
N ILE A 199 -0.62 -9.69 -7.64
CA ILE A 199 -1.69 -8.92 -6.97
C ILE A 199 -2.78 -9.84 -6.46
N LEU A 200 -3.20 -10.84 -7.25
CA LEU A 200 -4.17 -11.83 -6.79
C LEU A 200 -3.66 -12.56 -5.53
N LEU A 201 -2.38 -12.93 -5.49
CA LEU A 201 -1.76 -13.58 -4.34
C LEU A 201 -1.84 -12.70 -3.08
N MET A 202 -1.47 -11.42 -3.18
CA MET A 202 -1.60 -10.48 -2.08
C MET A 202 -3.05 -10.33 -1.62
N MET A 203 -3.99 -10.22 -2.56
CA MET A 203 -5.41 -10.15 -2.24
C MET A 203 -5.93 -11.42 -1.53
N MET A 204 -5.42 -12.60 -1.91
CA MET A 204 -5.76 -13.86 -1.23
C MET A 204 -5.26 -13.87 0.21
N LEU A 205 -4.04 -13.41 0.46
CA LEU A 205 -3.47 -13.27 1.80
C LEU A 205 -4.29 -12.30 2.66
N ILE A 206 -4.60 -11.13 2.14
CA ILE A 206 -5.45 -10.14 2.84
C ILE A 206 -6.83 -10.71 3.13
N LYS A 207 -7.47 -11.35 2.15
CA LYS A 207 -8.78 -12.00 2.32
C LYS A 207 -8.74 -13.10 3.38
N GLY A 208 -7.66 -13.88 3.41
CA GLY A 208 -7.44 -14.99 4.34
C GLY A 208 -6.91 -14.57 5.72
N ASP A 209 -7.04 -13.31 6.13
CA ASP A 209 -6.51 -12.80 7.40
C ASP A 209 -4.99 -13.03 7.54
N GLY A 210 -4.25 -12.88 6.46
CA GLY A 210 -2.81 -13.12 6.40
C GLY A 210 -2.39 -14.57 6.19
N ALA A 211 -3.36 -15.49 6.08
CA ALA A 211 -3.09 -16.92 5.88
C ALA A 211 -3.43 -17.38 4.46
N LEU A 212 -2.67 -18.34 3.95
CA LEU A 212 -2.93 -19.01 2.69
C LEU A 212 -2.46 -20.48 2.78
N ASN A 213 -3.23 -21.40 2.22
CA ASN A 213 -2.92 -22.85 2.22
C ASN A 213 -2.61 -23.42 3.63
N GLY A 214 -3.29 -22.92 4.67
CA GLY A 214 -3.14 -23.38 6.05
C GLY A 214 -1.93 -22.80 6.80
N ARG A 215 -1.13 -21.92 6.17
CA ARG A 215 0.01 -21.25 6.82
C ARG A 215 -0.25 -19.75 6.96
N GLN A 216 0.17 -19.20 8.11
CA GLN A 216 0.13 -17.77 8.39
C GLN A 216 1.40 -17.11 7.84
N TYR A 217 1.24 -16.05 7.02
CA TYR A 217 2.33 -15.26 6.43
C TYR A 217 2.38 -13.84 7.01
N PHE A 218 1.21 -13.24 7.24
CA PHE A 218 1.07 -11.91 7.85
C PHE A 218 0.29 -12.00 9.15
N PRO A 219 0.52 -11.09 10.11
CA PRO A 219 -0.13 -11.12 11.43
C PRO A 219 -1.65 -11.05 11.32
N LYS A 220 -2.36 -12.07 11.81
CA LYS A 220 -3.80 -12.23 11.64
C LYS A 220 -4.62 -11.04 12.12
N ASP A 221 -4.34 -10.57 13.33
CA ASP A 221 -5.14 -9.50 13.95
C ASP A 221 -4.86 -8.15 13.29
N TYR A 222 -3.60 -7.92 12.84
CA TYR A 222 -3.28 -6.74 12.04
C TYR A 222 -4.02 -6.76 10.70
N VAL A 223 -4.01 -7.86 9.96
CA VAL A 223 -4.70 -7.97 8.67
C VAL A 223 -6.20 -7.77 8.82
N LYS A 224 -6.82 -8.30 9.88
CA LYS A 224 -8.22 -8.05 10.21
C LYS A 224 -8.49 -6.57 10.46
N ALA A 225 -7.64 -5.91 11.24
CA ALA A 225 -7.75 -4.47 11.49
C ALA A 225 -7.55 -3.68 10.20
N ALA A 226 -6.55 -4.05 9.37
CA ALA A 226 -6.22 -3.36 8.13
C ALA A 226 -7.37 -3.33 7.12
N LYS A 227 -8.16 -4.40 7.02
CA LYS A 227 -9.32 -4.48 6.13
C LYS A 227 -10.66 -4.10 6.77
N SER A 228 -10.64 -3.60 8.02
CA SER A 228 -11.82 -3.05 8.69
C SER A 228 -11.91 -1.53 8.52
N LEU A 229 -13.08 -0.96 8.79
CA LEU A 229 -13.28 0.49 8.76
C LEU A 229 -12.41 1.16 9.84
N GLN A 230 -11.42 1.93 9.41
CA GLN A 230 -10.50 2.70 10.26
C GLN A 230 -10.71 4.21 10.10
N SER A 231 -11.14 4.63 8.92
CA SER A 231 -11.46 6.03 8.61
C SER A 231 -12.78 6.11 7.87
N ASP A 232 -13.67 6.94 8.36
CA ASP A 232 -14.89 7.29 7.67
C ASP A 232 -14.56 8.22 6.49
N THR A 233 -15.04 7.86 5.32
CA THR A 233 -14.92 8.65 4.08
C THR A 233 -16.28 9.06 3.55
N TYR A 234 -17.36 8.78 4.28
CA TYR A 234 -18.71 9.20 3.92
C TYR A 234 -18.82 10.73 3.84
N GLY A 235 -19.61 11.21 2.88
CA GLY A 235 -19.82 12.64 2.69
C GLY A 235 -18.66 13.38 2.00
N LYS A 236 -17.56 12.73 1.63
CA LYS A 236 -16.56 13.31 0.73
C LYS A 236 -17.09 13.27 -0.70
N GLN A 237 -16.73 14.29 -1.49
CA GLN A 237 -17.00 14.26 -2.93
C GLN A 237 -16.09 13.20 -3.56
N GLY A 238 -16.68 12.24 -4.24
CA GLY A 238 -15.96 11.14 -4.87
C GLY A 238 -16.92 10.13 -5.51
N THR A 239 -16.37 9.02 -5.99
CA THR A 239 -17.15 7.88 -6.47
C THR A 239 -17.81 7.14 -5.31
N PHE A 240 -18.80 6.30 -5.61
CA PHE A 240 -19.43 5.44 -4.60
C PHE A 240 -18.40 4.60 -3.84
N GLU A 241 -17.38 4.08 -4.53
CA GLU A 241 -16.30 3.28 -3.96
C GLU A 241 -15.44 4.09 -2.98
N GLU A 242 -15.14 5.34 -3.30
CA GLU A 242 -14.34 6.23 -2.44
C GLU A 242 -15.06 6.64 -1.15
N MET A 243 -16.38 6.47 -1.11
CA MET A 243 -17.23 6.79 0.05
C MET A 243 -17.49 5.57 0.96
N GLN A 244 -16.86 4.41 0.74
CA GLN A 244 -17.12 3.18 1.52
C GLN A 244 -16.31 3.07 2.81
N GLY A 245 -15.45 4.05 3.10
CA GLY A 245 -14.52 4.02 4.20
C GLY A 245 -13.12 3.57 3.80
N TYR A 246 -12.18 3.58 4.73
CA TYR A 246 -10.79 3.25 4.48
C TYR A 246 -10.20 2.48 5.67
N GLY A 247 -9.41 1.46 5.38
CA GLY A 247 -8.72 0.64 6.37
C GLY A 247 -7.29 1.15 6.64
N TYR A 248 -6.34 0.23 6.85
CA TYR A 248 -4.92 0.55 6.90
C TYR A 248 -4.32 0.38 5.49
N GLN A 249 -4.45 1.39 4.65
CA GLN A 249 -3.97 1.42 3.25
C GLN A 249 -4.69 0.40 2.33
N ILE A 250 -5.94 0.04 2.69
CA ILE A 250 -6.80 -0.89 1.95
C ILE A 250 -8.19 -0.29 1.83
#